data_62bda0ab01f57995ef203a20b12c72ba
#
_entry.id   62bda0ab01f57995ef203a20b12c72ba
#
_cell.length_a   1.000
_cell.length_b   1.000
_cell.length_c   1.000
_cell.angle_alpha   90.00
_cell.angle_beta   90.00
_cell.angle_gamma   90.00
#
_symmetry.space_group_name_H-M   'P 1'
#
loop_
_entity.id
_entity.type
_entity.pdbx_description
1 polymer ?
#
loop_
_entity_poly.entity_id
_entity_poly.type
_entity_poly.pdbx_seq_one_letter_code
_entity_poly.pdbx_strand_id
1 'polypeptide(L)'
;ILAEEIIKEKACYGIGLVDNATIDRINILEASMLAMKIAFDNLKEMLPQFLEKNGLKLEDVSFSGITDGTKCPDVSFECRCEPKADGKYPEVMAASILAKNCRDRIMIEMDKKYPEYGYAKHKGYPTKEHKEICKKIGPSPIQRKSFKY
;
A
#
# COMPACT_ATOMS: atom_id res chain seq x y z
N ILE A 1 -12.58 -8.39 4.98
CA ILE A 1 -13.41 -8.49 3.75
C ILE A 1 -14.54 -7.47 3.81
N LEU A 2 -15.46 -7.53 4.78
CA LEU A 2 -16.60 -6.61 4.86
C LEU A 2 -16.18 -5.12 4.89
N ALA A 3 -15.21 -4.75 5.71
CA ALA A 3 -14.73 -3.35 5.77
C ALA A 3 -14.16 -2.87 4.43
N GLU A 4 -13.42 -3.71 3.72
CA GLU A 4 -12.90 -3.39 2.40
C GLU A 4 -14.01 -3.17 1.36
N GLU A 5 -15.03 -4.01 1.38
CA GLU A 5 -16.19 -3.89 0.47
C GLU A 5 -16.93 -2.59 0.70
N ILE A 6 -17.18 -2.22 1.97
CA ILE A 6 -17.81 -0.95 2.34
C ILE A 6 -16.99 0.25 1.87
N ILE A 7 -15.65 0.22 2.09
CA ILE A 7 -14.77 1.30 1.65
C ILE A 7 -14.84 1.46 0.13
N LYS A 8 -14.73 0.36 -0.62
CA LYS A 8 -14.77 0.37 -2.10
C LYS A 8 -16.11 0.86 -2.66
N GLU A 9 -17.19 0.63 -1.95
CA GLU A 9 -18.52 1.12 -2.36
C GLU A 9 -18.70 2.62 -2.09
N LYS A 10 -18.17 3.12 -0.97
CA LYS A 10 -18.47 4.47 -0.44
C LYS A 10 -17.38 5.51 -0.68
N ALA A 11 -16.18 5.09 -1.04
CA ALA A 11 -15.04 6.00 -1.22
C ALA A 11 -14.40 5.87 -2.60
N CYS A 12 -13.90 6.99 -3.12
CA CYS A 12 -12.94 6.97 -4.22
C CYS A 12 -11.57 6.57 -3.66
N TYR A 13 -10.91 5.60 -4.28
CA TYR A 13 -9.62 5.11 -3.81
C TYR A 13 -8.69 4.78 -4.98
N GLY A 14 -7.39 4.76 -4.72
CA GLY A 14 -6.36 4.25 -5.61
C GLY A 14 -5.40 3.34 -4.86
N ILE A 15 -4.80 2.39 -5.56
CA ILE A 15 -3.77 1.49 -5.02
C ILE A 15 -2.46 1.76 -5.75
N GLY A 16 -1.38 1.99 -5.01
CA GLY A 16 -0.02 2.10 -5.54
C GLY A 16 0.83 0.92 -5.09
N LEU A 17 1.57 0.34 -6.03
CA LEU A 17 2.47 -0.78 -5.78
C LEU A 17 3.89 -0.43 -6.24
N VAL A 18 4.86 -0.81 -5.43
CA VAL A 18 6.29 -0.68 -5.75
C VAL A 18 6.96 -2.02 -5.47
N ASP A 19 7.72 -2.53 -6.45
CA ASP A 19 8.36 -3.83 -6.37
C ASP A 19 9.63 -3.84 -5.51
N ASN A 20 10.08 -5.03 -5.18
CA ASN A 20 11.28 -5.25 -4.36
C ASN A 20 12.56 -4.70 -5.01
N ALA A 21 12.69 -4.74 -6.33
CA ALA A 21 13.86 -4.22 -7.04
C ALA A 21 13.94 -2.69 -6.92
N THR A 22 12.81 -2.01 -7.00
CA THR A 22 12.73 -0.57 -6.78
C THR A 22 13.02 -0.22 -5.32
N ILE A 23 12.49 -0.98 -4.35
CA ILE A 23 12.80 -0.79 -2.92
C ILE A 23 14.31 -0.93 -2.67
N ASP A 24 14.96 -1.93 -3.27
CA ASP A 24 16.42 -2.14 -3.14
C ASP A 24 17.23 -0.97 -3.71
N ARG A 25 16.70 -0.26 -4.73
CA ARG A 25 17.34 0.88 -5.38
C ARG A 25 17.17 2.19 -4.63
N ILE A 26 15.97 2.49 -4.11
CA ILE A 26 15.61 3.80 -3.55
C ILE A 26 15.34 3.78 -2.05
N ASN A 27 15.44 2.65 -1.38
CA ASN A 27 15.06 2.31 -0.01
C ASN A 27 13.54 2.26 0.25
N ILE A 28 13.17 1.70 1.42
CA ILE A 28 11.76 1.47 1.78
C ILE A 28 10.97 2.77 2.03
N LEU A 29 11.59 3.81 2.56
CA LEU A 29 10.92 5.08 2.81
C LEU A 29 10.53 5.75 1.50
N GLU A 30 11.48 5.92 0.58
CA GLU A 30 11.22 6.52 -0.73
C GLU A 30 10.27 5.66 -1.57
N ALA A 31 10.36 4.34 -1.48
CA ALA A 31 9.41 3.43 -2.14
C ALA A 31 7.99 3.57 -1.58
N SER A 32 7.84 3.80 -0.27
CA SER A 32 6.54 4.07 0.33
C SER A 32 5.96 5.41 -0.17
N MET A 33 6.77 6.47 -0.26
CA MET A 33 6.34 7.74 -0.82
C MET A 33 5.94 7.61 -2.29
N LEU A 34 6.71 6.87 -3.08
CA LEU A 34 6.39 6.58 -4.48
C LEU A 34 5.08 5.79 -4.61
N ALA A 35 4.85 4.79 -3.76
CA ALA A 35 3.61 4.02 -3.76
C ALA A 35 2.39 4.90 -3.42
N MET A 36 2.52 5.82 -2.47
CA MET A 36 1.46 6.79 -2.14
C MET A 36 1.16 7.73 -3.31
N LYS A 37 2.20 8.22 -4.02
CA LYS A 37 2.02 9.03 -5.22
C LYS A 37 1.28 8.27 -6.33
N ILE A 38 1.70 7.03 -6.62
CA ILE A 38 1.01 6.17 -7.59
C ILE A 38 -0.44 5.92 -7.18
N ALA A 39 -0.70 5.68 -5.89
CA ALA A 39 -2.06 5.50 -5.38
C ALA A 39 -2.93 6.74 -5.64
N PHE A 40 -2.38 7.94 -5.42
CA PHE A 40 -3.08 9.18 -5.70
C PHE A 40 -3.32 9.37 -7.21
N ASP A 41 -2.35 9.07 -8.06
CA ASP A 41 -2.52 9.17 -9.50
C ASP A 41 -3.62 8.22 -10.00
N ASN A 42 -3.68 6.99 -9.50
CA ASN A 42 -4.76 6.03 -9.80
C ASN A 42 -6.12 6.49 -9.26
N LEU A 43 -6.15 7.13 -8.07
CA LEU A 43 -7.37 7.73 -7.53
C LEU A 43 -7.90 8.85 -8.44
N LYS A 44 -7.03 9.71 -8.97
CA LYS A 44 -7.42 10.80 -9.87
C LYS A 44 -8.11 10.29 -11.13
N GLU A 45 -7.70 9.15 -11.66
CA GLU A 45 -8.34 8.53 -12.84
C GLU A 45 -9.79 8.10 -12.57
N MET A 46 -10.07 7.64 -11.34
CA MET A 46 -11.42 7.19 -10.93
C MET A 46 -12.31 8.34 -10.44
N LEU A 47 -11.71 9.47 -10.06
CA LEU A 47 -12.39 10.56 -9.38
C LEU A 47 -13.54 11.20 -10.20
N PRO A 48 -13.41 11.49 -11.51
CA PRO A 48 -14.49 12.10 -12.27
C PRO A 48 -15.78 11.27 -12.24
N GLN A 49 -15.67 9.96 -12.44
CA GLN A 49 -16.83 9.05 -12.39
C GLN A 49 -17.45 8.98 -10.99
N PHE A 50 -16.61 8.98 -9.94
CA PHE A 50 -17.06 8.99 -8.55
C PHE A 50 -17.82 10.28 -8.21
N LEU A 51 -17.31 11.43 -8.63
CA LEU A 51 -17.95 12.73 -8.41
C LEU A 51 -19.28 12.84 -9.15
N GLU A 52 -19.34 12.45 -10.42
CA GLU A 52 -20.55 12.45 -11.22
C GLU A 52 -21.65 11.59 -10.57
N LYS A 53 -21.32 10.39 -10.11
CA LYS A 53 -22.24 9.50 -9.37
C LYS A 53 -22.81 10.16 -8.11
N ASN A 54 -22.08 11.08 -7.49
CA ASN A 54 -22.49 11.81 -6.29
C ASN A 54 -23.00 13.22 -6.58
N GLY A 55 -23.24 13.59 -7.84
CA GLY A 55 -23.77 14.89 -8.24
C GLY A 55 -22.79 16.05 -8.05
N LEU A 56 -21.50 15.79 -8.03
CA LEU A 56 -20.40 16.76 -7.86
C LEU A 56 -19.57 16.89 -9.14
N LYS A 57 -18.88 18.01 -9.30
CA LYS A 57 -17.93 18.25 -10.38
C LYS A 57 -16.52 18.42 -9.82
N LEU A 58 -15.51 18.20 -10.66
CA LEU A 58 -14.10 18.34 -10.25
C LEU A 58 -13.74 19.78 -9.84
N GLU A 59 -14.39 20.77 -10.43
CA GLU A 59 -14.22 22.20 -10.13
C GLU A 59 -14.76 22.59 -8.73
N ASP A 60 -15.65 21.77 -8.16
CA ASP A 60 -16.27 22.01 -6.85
C ASP A 60 -15.46 21.41 -5.70
N VAL A 61 -14.34 20.72 -5.98
CA VAL A 61 -13.59 19.98 -4.97
C VAL A 61 -12.16 20.50 -4.84
N SER A 62 -11.66 20.52 -3.60
CA SER A 62 -10.26 20.76 -3.28
C SER A 62 -9.68 19.57 -2.55
N PHE A 63 -8.36 19.39 -2.69
CA PHE A 63 -7.66 18.28 -2.06
C PHE A 63 -6.82 18.75 -0.87
N SER A 64 -6.88 17.99 0.21
CA SER A 64 -5.88 18.02 1.27
C SER A 64 -5.51 16.58 1.61
N GLY A 65 -4.25 16.33 1.93
CA GLY A 65 -3.74 15.00 2.24
C GLY A 65 -3.33 14.86 3.68
N ILE A 66 -3.49 13.65 4.20
CA ILE A 66 -2.87 13.22 5.45
C ILE A 66 -2.28 11.83 5.28
N THR A 67 -1.04 11.66 5.75
CA THR A 67 -0.34 10.38 5.72
C THR A 67 0.09 9.96 7.11
N ASP A 68 0.08 8.64 7.36
CA ASP A 68 0.72 8.09 8.54
C ASP A 68 2.24 8.11 8.38
N GLY A 69 2.94 8.61 9.40
CA GLY A 69 4.39 8.68 9.43
C GLY A 69 4.95 10.09 9.56
N THR A 70 6.21 10.24 9.15
CA THR A 70 7.00 11.48 9.35
C THR A 70 7.36 12.18 8.05
N LYS A 71 6.94 11.64 6.90
CA LYS A 71 7.24 12.19 5.57
C LYS A 71 5.99 12.15 4.69
N CYS A 72 5.76 13.21 3.92
CA CYS A 72 4.69 13.27 2.94
C CYS A 72 5.19 12.87 1.54
N PRO A 73 4.32 12.26 0.71
CA PRO A 73 4.62 12.04 -0.70
C PRO A 73 4.69 13.37 -1.47
N ASP A 74 5.38 13.35 -2.60
CA ASP A 74 5.42 14.48 -3.53
C ASP A 74 4.11 14.54 -4.35
N VAL A 75 3.18 15.37 -3.90
CA VAL A 75 1.86 15.60 -4.50
C VAL A 75 1.60 17.08 -4.70
N SER A 76 0.71 17.43 -5.63
CA SER A 76 0.44 18.82 -6.05
C SER A 76 -0.53 19.59 -5.14
N PHE A 77 -0.84 19.09 -3.96
CA PHE A 77 -1.73 19.70 -2.98
C PHE A 77 -1.12 19.63 -1.57
N GLU A 78 -1.69 20.38 -0.65
CA GLU A 78 -1.24 20.39 0.74
C GLU A 78 -1.38 19.00 1.36
N CYS A 79 -0.26 18.44 1.80
CA CYS A 79 -0.20 17.14 2.47
C CYS A 79 0.56 17.27 3.79
N ARG A 80 -0.07 16.84 4.87
CA ARG A 80 0.55 16.75 6.19
C ARG A 80 0.83 15.28 6.56
N CYS A 81 1.86 15.08 7.35
CA CYS A 81 2.19 13.77 7.91
C CYS A 81 2.06 13.78 9.43
N GLU A 82 1.53 12.71 9.97
CA GLU A 82 1.34 12.55 11.41
C GLU A 82 1.57 11.09 11.81
N PRO A 83 2.48 10.82 12.78
CA PRO A 83 2.67 9.47 13.29
C PRO A 83 1.40 8.89 13.94
N LYS A 84 1.07 7.64 13.60
CA LYS A 84 -0.13 6.92 14.06
C LYS A 84 -1.44 7.59 13.60
N ALA A 85 -1.43 8.19 12.41
CA ALA A 85 -2.60 8.81 11.82
C ALA A 85 -3.72 7.81 11.53
N ASP A 86 -3.37 6.56 11.26
CA ASP A 86 -4.32 5.44 11.07
C ASP A 86 -5.21 5.16 12.29
N GLY A 87 -4.74 5.50 13.49
CA GLY A 87 -5.55 5.42 14.71
C GLY A 87 -6.41 6.65 15.02
N LYS A 88 -6.26 7.74 14.23
CA LYS A 88 -6.90 9.03 14.51
C LYS A 88 -7.87 9.47 13.41
N TYR A 89 -7.56 9.15 12.16
CA TYR A 89 -8.29 9.61 10.98
C TYR A 89 -8.91 8.44 10.23
N PRO A 90 -10.26 8.42 10.07
CA PRO A 90 -10.96 7.35 9.37
C PRO A 90 -10.46 7.11 7.94
N GLU A 91 -10.07 8.18 7.23
CA GLU A 91 -9.54 8.12 5.86
C GLU A 91 -8.22 7.35 5.81
N VAL A 92 -7.32 7.61 6.78
CA VAL A 92 -6.03 6.91 6.89
C VAL A 92 -6.23 5.46 7.30
N MET A 93 -7.18 5.20 8.22
CA MET A 93 -7.56 3.83 8.59
C MET A 93 -8.11 3.05 7.39
N ALA A 94 -9.00 3.66 6.60
CA ALA A 94 -9.55 3.04 5.38
C ALA A 94 -8.45 2.73 4.37
N ALA A 95 -7.54 3.67 4.11
CA ALA A 95 -6.39 3.48 3.23
C ALA A 95 -5.49 2.34 3.72
N SER A 96 -5.22 2.26 5.02
CA SER A 96 -4.43 1.19 5.65
C SER A 96 -5.08 -0.19 5.46
N ILE A 97 -6.40 -0.30 5.61
CA ILE A 97 -7.15 -1.55 5.38
C ILE A 97 -7.03 -1.99 3.92
N LEU A 98 -7.23 -1.08 2.96
CA LEU A 98 -7.10 -1.37 1.53
C LEU A 98 -5.68 -1.83 1.17
N ALA A 99 -4.68 -1.10 1.62
CA ALA A 99 -3.27 -1.41 1.37
C ALA A 99 -2.88 -2.79 1.95
N LYS A 100 -3.27 -3.07 3.20
CA LYS A 100 -3.00 -4.34 3.85
C LYS A 100 -3.67 -5.51 3.12
N ASN A 101 -4.94 -5.40 2.80
CA ASN A 101 -5.67 -6.46 2.13
C ASN A 101 -5.13 -6.72 0.71
N CYS A 102 -4.76 -5.66 -0.01
CA CYS A 102 -4.09 -5.78 -1.30
C CYS A 102 -2.76 -6.54 -1.18
N ARG A 103 -1.91 -6.16 -0.22
CA ARG A 103 -0.65 -6.84 0.06
C ARG A 103 -0.86 -8.31 0.43
N ASP A 104 -1.80 -8.61 1.30
CA ASP A 104 -2.06 -9.98 1.75
C ASP A 104 -2.50 -10.88 0.58
N ARG A 105 -3.31 -10.38 -0.35
CA ARG A 105 -3.67 -11.10 -1.59
C ARG A 105 -2.47 -11.36 -2.49
N ILE A 106 -1.62 -10.35 -2.69
CA ILE A 106 -0.37 -10.52 -3.46
C ILE A 106 0.50 -11.61 -2.84
N MET A 107 0.65 -11.63 -1.51
CA MET A 107 1.45 -12.65 -0.84
C MET A 107 0.84 -14.05 -0.94
N ILE A 108 -0.48 -14.18 -0.95
CA ILE A 108 -1.16 -15.46 -1.20
C ILE A 108 -0.91 -15.95 -2.64
N GLU A 109 -0.95 -15.06 -3.62
CA GLU A 109 -0.62 -15.44 -5.01
C GLU A 109 0.88 -15.80 -5.17
N MET A 110 1.75 -15.10 -4.45
CA MET A 110 3.17 -15.44 -4.43
C MET A 110 3.46 -16.79 -3.75
N ASP A 111 2.65 -17.19 -2.76
CA ASP A 111 2.73 -18.50 -2.13
C ASP A 111 2.44 -19.63 -3.13
N LYS A 112 1.46 -19.45 -4.01
CA LYS A 112 1.19 -20.41 -5.09
C LYS A 112 2.36 -20.55 -6.06
N LYS A 113 3.10 -19.47 -6.30
CA LYS A 113 4.24 -19.44 -7.21
C LYS A 113 5.53 -19.95 -6.57
N TYR A 114 5.67 -19.74 -5.26
CA TYR A 114 6.84 -20.08 -4.46
C TYR A 114 6.42 -20.77 -3.16
N PRO A 115 5.80 -21.96 -3.24
CA PRO A 115 5.18 -22.61 -2.08
C PRO A 115 6.18 -22.96 -0.97
N GLU A 116 7.46 -23.15 -1.31
CA GLU A 116 8.53 -23.49 -0.37
C GLU A 116 8.85 -22.38 0.64
N TYR A 117 8.40 -21.12 0.37
CA TYR A 117 8.63 -19.99 1.26
C TYR A 117 7.53 -19.75 2.28
N GLY A 118 6.30 -20.24 2.07
CA GLY A 118 5.18 -20.11 3.02
C GLY A 118 4.61 -18.68 3.13
N TYR A 119 4.57 -17.94 2.03
CA TYR A 119 4.08 -16.55 2.01
C TYR A 119 2.64 -16.39 2.41
N ALA A 120 1.79 -17.38 2.21
CA ALA A 120 0.39 -17.35 2.66
C ALA A 120 0.28 -17.24 4.19
N LYS A 121 1.26 -17.73 4.92
CA LYS A 121 1.28 -17.72 6.39
C LYS A 121 1.81 -16.40 6.95
N HIS A 122 3.01 -16.01 6.57
CA HIS A 122 3.70 -14.86 7.17
C HIS A 122 3.67 -13.58 6.32
N LYS A 123 3.05 -13.58 5.14
CA LYS A 123 2.90 -12.42 4.25
C LYS A 123 4.21 -11.66 3.94
N GLY A 124 5.33 -12.38 3.93
CA GLY A 124 6.66 -11.80 3.74
C GLY A 124 7.26 -11.10 4.96
N TYR A 125 6.59 -11.13 6.12
CA TYR A 125 7.17 -10.61 7.36
C TYR A 125 8.35 -11.47 7.83
N PRO A 126 9.37 -10.89 8.51
CA PRO A 126 10.58 -11.58 8.94
C PRO A 126 10.36 -12.43 10.19
N THR A 127 9.39 -13.36 10.13
CA THR A 127 9.16 -14.34 11.19
C THR A 127 10.35 -15.29 11.32
N LYS A 128 10.45 -15.98 12.46
CA LYS A 128 11.51 -16.98 12.67
C LYS A 128 11.50 -18.03 11.56
N GLU A 129 10.34 -18.57 11.24
CA GLU A 129 10.14 -19.55 10.17
C GLU A 129 10.62 -19.04 8.80
N HIS A 130 10.21 -17.81 8.40
CA HIS A 130 10.65 -17.21 7.14
C HIS A 130 12.16 -17.03 7.08
N LYS A 131 12.78 -16.57 8.18
CA LYS A 131 14.24 -16.45 8.26
C LYS A 131 14.97 -17.79 8.14
N GLU A 132 14.45 -18.85 8.76
CA GLU A 132 15.01 -20.19 8.68
C GLU A 132 14.91 -20.77 7.25
N ILE A 133 13.78 -20.57 6.58
CA ILE A 133 13.60 -20.95 5.19
C ILE A 133 14.62 -20.23 4.30
N CYS A 134 14.73 -18.90 4.42
CA CYS A 134 15.70 -18.12 3.64
C CYS A 134 17.16 -18.52 3.88
N LYS A 135 17.51 -18.90 5.11
CA LYS A 135 18.86 -19.44 5.41
C LYS A 135 19.10 -20.79 4.75
N LYS A 136 18.06 -21.63 4.64
CA LYS A 136 18.18 -22.98 4.11
C LYS A 136 18.24 -23.04 2.58
N ILE A 137 17.35 -22.30 1.91
CA ILE A 137 17.16 -22.38 0.45
C ILE A 137 17.49 -21.07 -0.30
N GLY A 138 17.94 -20.02 0.42
CA GLY A 138 18.19 -18.70 -0.14
C GLY A 138 16.95 -17.81 -0.25
N PRO A 139 17.11 -16.53 -0.64
CA PRO A 139 16.00 -15.62 -0.83
C PRO A 139 15.26 -15.92 -2.15
N SER A 140 13.94 -15.75 -2.15
CA SER A 140 13.14 -15.85 -3.37
C SER A 140 13.31 -14.60 -4.26
N PRO A 141 12.90 -14.66 -5.54
CA PRO A 141 12.98 -13.51 -6.46
C PRO A 141 12.19 -12.27 -6.02
N ILE A 142 11.17 -12.43 -5.18
CA ILE A 142 10.34 -11.31 -4.68
C ILE A 142 10.86 -10.70 -3.37
N GLN A 143 11.93 -11.25 -2.79
CA GLN A 143 12.53 -10.71 -1.57
C GLN A 143 13.47 -9.56 -1.87
N ARG A 144 13.51 -8.59 -0.96
CA ARG A 144 14.45 -7.47 -1.03
C ARG A 144 15.88 -7.97 -0.76
N LYS A 145 16.80 -7.71 -1.67
CA LYS A 145 18.22 -8.06 -1.51
C LYS A 145 18.91 -7.24 -0.41
N SER A 146 18.42 -6.02 -0.19
CA SER A 146 18.92 -5.11 0.85
C SER A 146 18.50 -5.51 2.27
N PHE A 147 17.55 -6.44 2.42
CA PHE A 147 17.04 -6.87 3.73
C PHE A 147 17.79 -8.13 4.19
N LYS A 148 18.40 -8.06 5.39
CA LYS A 148 19.08 -9.21 6.02
C LYS A 148 18.09 -10.06 6.80
N TYR A 149 17.95 -11.31 6.42
CA TYR A 149 17.09 -12.29 7.08
C TYR A 149 17.79 -13.05 8.20
#